data_3abefe1ef243df08ddece2003bab2caf
#
_entry.id   3abefe1ef243df08ddece2003bab2caf
#
_cell.length_a   1.000
_cell.length_b   1.000
_cell.length_c   1.000
_cell.angle_alpha   90.00
_cell.angle_beta   90.00
_cell.angle_gamma   90.00
#
_symmetry.space_group_name_H-M   'P 1'
#
loop_
_entity.id
_entity.type
_entity.pdbx_description
1 polymer ?
#
loop_
_entity_poly.entity_id
_entity_poly.type
_entity_poly.pdbx_seq_one_letter_code
_entity_poly.pdbx_strand_id
1 'polypeptide(L)'
;MERRHFLKNSLLAAGSASIFNSTLQGENPNTPLSKNTFKLKYAPHFGMFKNSAGDDPIDQLKFMADQGFTAMEDNGMMGRTPELQTKIGETMAKLGMTMGVFVQNFDSWPVKTSLTSGDKEWRDKFVKQSHEAVEVAKRVNAKWITVVPGNYERKLPMGIQTANVIETLRQGAAILEPHGLVMVLEALSDTPDLFLRHTDQSFMICKAVNSPSCKFLFDMYHMQRNEGNIIKNIDLVWDETGYFQIGDNPGRNEPTSGEMNYKNIFRHIHKKAKESGREFVLGMEHGNAMKGKEGEMALIKAYVESDNFEM
;
A
#
# COMPACT_ATOMS: atom_id res chain seq x y z
N MET A 1 -15.86 55.13 -0.19
CA MET A 1 -16.83 55.57 0.81
C MET A 1 -17.81 54.42 0.99
N GLU A 2 -17.96 53.73 2.10
CA GLU A 2 -17.50 53.81 3.48
C GLU A 2 -17.29 52.40 4.04
N ARG A 3 -16.11 52.15 4.57
CA ARG A 3 -15.87 51.12 5.55
C ARG A 3 -16.16 51.72 6.90
N ARG A 4 -17.10 51.20 7.67
CA ARG A 4 -17.25 51.33 9.14
C ARG A 4 -18.70 51.08 9.50
N HIS A 5 -18.95 49.89 10.12
CA HIS A 5 -19.84 49.68 11.27
C HIS A 5 -20.05 48.17 11.45
N PHE A 6 -19.05 47.52 12.06
CA PHE A 6 -19.28 46.23 12.69
C PHE A 6 -18.40 46.09 13.92
N LEU A 7 -18.72 46.93 14.91
CA LEU A 7 -18.23 46.78 16.28
C LEU A 7 -19.18 47.56 17.19
N LYS A 8 -20.10 46.84 17.83
CA LYS A 8 -20.72 47.17 19.12
C LYS A 8 -21.92 46.24 19.33
N ASN A 9 -21.69 45.18 20.08
CA ASN A 9 -22.61 44.63 21.07
C ASN A 9 -21.96 43.38 21.70
N SER A 10 -21.04 43.65 22.57
CA SER A 10 -20.65 42.78 23.67
C SER A 10 -21.13 43.48 24.92
N LEU A 11 -22.01 42.83 25.66
CA LEU A 11 -22.02 42.85 27.12
C LEU A 11 -23.22 42.07 27.68
N LEU A 12 -22.91 41.21 28.65
CA LEU A 12 -23.73 40.70 29.75
C LEU A 12 -24.61 39.45 29.49
N ALA A 13 -24.06 38.30 29.87
CA ALA A 13 -24.75 37.38 30.75
C ALA A 13 -23.71 36.66 31.64
N ALA A 14 -23.69 37.05 32.87
CA ALA A 14 -22.91 36.42 33.94
C ALA A 14 -23.72 35.24 34.51
N GLY A 15 -23.00 34.20 34.88
CA GLY A 15 -23.37 33.35 36.01
C GLY A 15 -24.05 32.05 35.71
N SER A 16 -23.27 30.96 35.69
CA SER A 16 -23.52 29.73 36.46
C SER A 16 -22.29 28.83 36.31
N ALA A 17 -21.40 28.86 37.24
CA ALA A 17 -20.31 27.88 37.39
C ALA A 17 -20.92 26.59 37.89
N SER A 18 -21.18 25.64 37.00
CA SER A 18 -21.41 24.26 37.35
C SER A 18 -20.04 23.58 37.43
N ILE A 19 -19.60 23.32 38.65
CA ILE A 19 -18.42 22.48 38.91
C ILE A 19 -18.76 21.07 38.47
N PHE A 20 -18.37 20.69 37.27
CA PHE A 20 -18.30 19.28 36.90
C PHE A 20 -17.03 18.69 37.54
N ASN A 21 -17.18 18.00 38.64
CA ASN A 21 -16.21 17.08 39.15
C ASN A 21 -16.11 15.93 38.15
N SER A 22 -15.21 16.04 37.17
CA SER A 22 -14.76 14.88 36.40
C SER A 22 -13.83 14.07 37.29
N THR A 23 -14.37 13.05 37.94
CA THR A 23 -13.57 11.96 38.50
C THR A 23 -12.81 11.35 37.33
N LEU A 24 -11.51 11.60 37.26
CA LEU A 24 -10.57 10.83 36.51
C LEU A 24 -10.67 9.37 37.02
N GLN A 25 -11.52 8.56 36.41
CA GLN A 25 -11.42 7.13 36.53
C GLN A 25 -10.10 6.74 35.88
N GLY A 26 -9.12 6.39 36.71
CA GLY A 26 -7.90 5.79 36.24
C GLY A 26 -8.24 4.56 35.39
N GLU A 27 -7.83 4.60 34.13
CA GLU A 27 -7.94 3.42 33.25
C GLU A 27 -7.22 2.26 33.94
N ASN A 28 -7.94 1.18 34.11
CA ASN A 28 -7.42 -0.05 34.70
C ASN A 28 -6.40 -0.64 33.70
N PRO A 29 -5.10 -0.75 34.02
CA PRO A 29 -4.07 -1.19 33.06
C PRO A 29 -4.25 -2.63 32.56
N ASN A 30 -5.29 -3.34 33.02
CA ASN A 30 -5.61 -4.72 32.66
C ASN A 30 -6.90 -4.87 31.84
N THR A 31 -7.50 -3.80 31.34
CA THR A 31 -8.60 -3.96 30.39
C THR A 31 -8.00 -4.36 29.04
N PRO A 32 -8.33 -5.53 28.46
CA PRO A 32 -7.88 -5.85 27.11
C PRO A 32 -8.35 -4.72 26.19
N LEU A 33 -7.41 -4.03 25.55
CA LEU A 33 -7.73 -3.08 24.50
C LEU A 33 -8.63 -3.79 23.49
N SER A 34 -9.83 -3.28 23.27
CA SER A 34 -10.72 -3.84 22.26
C SER A 34 -10.00 -3.75 20.91
N LYS A 35 -9.81 -4.91 20.27
CA LYS A 35 -9.16 -4.99 18.96
C LYS A 35 -9.86 -4.04 17.99
N ASN A 36 -9.12 -3.17 17.30
CA ASN A 36 -9.69 -2.32 16.27
C ASN A 36 -10.35 -3.18 15.19
N THR A 37 -11.45 -2.71 14.65
CA THR A 37 -12.15 -3.38 13.54
C THR A 37 -12.13 -2.44 12.35
N PHE A 38 -11.40 -2.81 11.31
CA PHE A 38 -11.32 -2.06 10.07
C PHE A 38 -12.31 -2.56 9.02
N LYS A 39 -12.85 -1.65 8.21
CA LYS A 39 -13.72 -1.95 7.06
C LYS A 39 -12.95 -2.40 5.84
N LEU A 40 -11.70 -1.91 5.72
CA LEU A 40 -10.76 -2.29 4.68
C LEU A 40 -9.62 -3.14 5.26
N LYS A 41 -8.94 -3.89 4.40
CA LYS A 41 -7.85 -4.78 4.78
C LYS A 41 -6.52 -4.06 4.59
N TYR A 42 -6.04 -3.41 5.65
CA TYR A 42 -4.76 -2.71 5.66
C TYR A 42 -3.61 -3.67 5.95
N ALA A 43 -2.49 -3.47 5.25
CA ALA A 43 -1.30 -4.31 5.36
C ALA A 43 -0.06 -3.49 5.77
N PRO A 44 0.20 -3.34 7.09
CA PRO A 44 1.46 -2.77 7.55
C PRO A 44 2.66 -3.63 7.17
N HIS A 45 3.86 -3.03 7.15
CA HIS A 45 5.12 -3.74 6.86
C HIS A 45 5.99 -3.89 8.11
N PHE A 46 6.97 -4.80 8.04
CA PHE A 46 7.95 -4.94 9.12
C PHE A 46 8.73 -3.65 9.34
N GLY A 47 9.00 -3.35 10.60
CA GLY A 47 9.66 -2.13 11.05
C GLY A 47 8.72 -0.98 11.40
N MET A 48 7.48 -0.99 10.90
CA MET A 48 6.49 0.07 11.17
C MET A 48 6.15 0.20 12.67
N PHE A 49 6.15 -0.92 13.40
CA PHE A 49 5.85 -1.00 14.84
C PHE A 49 7.02 -1.51 15.68
N LYS A 50 8.26 -1.24 15.23
CA LYS A 50 9.48 -1.71 15.87
C LYS A 50 9.63 -1.24 17.31
N ASN A 51 9.21 -0.03 17.64
CA ASN A 51 9.32 0.50 19.00
C ASN A 51 8.34 -0.17 19.99
N SER A 52 7.17 -0.62 19.50
CA SER A 52 6.16 -1.29 20.32
C SER A 52 6.38 -2.80 20.40
N ALA A 53 6.76 -3.43 19.29
CA ALA A 53 6.84 -4.88 19.13
C ALA A 53 8.26 -5.46 19.12
N GLY A 54 9.30 -4.60 19.04
CA GLY A 54 10.69 -5.05 18.90
C GLY A 54 11.07 -5.39 17.46
N ASP A 55 12.24 -6.01 17.29
CA ASP A 55 12.83 -6.32 15.98
C ASP A 55 12.42 -7.70 15.42
N ASP A 56 11.93 -8.62 16.25
CA ASP A 56 11.52 -9.96 15.79
C ASP A 56 10.27 -9.87 14.88
N PRO A 57 10.34 -10.34 13.63
CA PRO A 57 9.20 -10.30 12.71
C PRO A 57 7.96 -11.02 13.26
N ILE A 58 8.14 -12.07 14.06
CA ILE A 58 7.01 -12.83 14.60
C ILE A 58 6.28 -12.05 15.70
N ASP A 59 7.00 -11.30 16.51
CA ASP A 59 6.40 -10.45 17.53
C ASP A 59 5.73 -9.22 16.89
N GLN A 60 6.29 -8.69 15.80
CA GLN A 60 5.63 -7.64 15.00
C GLN A 60 4.32 -8.15 14.38
N LEU A 61 4.26 -9.37 13.85
CA LEU A 61 3.01 -9.95 13.33
C LEU A 61 1.94 -10.09 14.41
N LYS A 62 2.31 -10.57 15.60
CA LYS A 62 1.38 -10.65 16.75
C LYS A 62 0.84 -9.27 17.12
N PHE A 63 1.74 -8.29 17.23
CA PHE A 63 1.35 -6.91 17.53
C PHE A 63 0.39 -6.36 16.48
N MET A 64 0.69 -6.49 15.18
CA MET A 64 -0.21 -6.06 14.10
C MET A 64 -1.59 -6.71 14.25
N ALA A 65 -1.64 -8.02 14.50
CA ALA A 65 -2.89 -8.74 14.69
C ALA A 65 -3.67 -8.27 15.94
N ASP A 66 -2.96 -7.96 17.03
CA ASP A 66 -3.57 -7.42 18.26
C ASP A 66 -4.13 -6.01 18.04
N GLN A 67 -3.52 -5.21 17.17
CA GLN A 67 -4.03 -3.90 16.75
C GLN A 67 -5.20 -3.99 15.75
N GLY A 68 -5.59 -5.17 15.30
CA GLY A 68 -6.73 -5.39 14.41
C GLY A 68 -6.37 -5.48 12.93
N PHE A 69 -5.10 -5.40 12.56
CA PHE A 69 -4.69 -5.60 11.17
C PHE A 69 -4.83 -7.08 10.77
N THR A 70 -5.41 -7.32 9.61
CA THR A 70 -5.69 -8.67 9.08
C THR A 70 -4.87 -8.99 7.84
N ALA A 71 -3.90 -8.13 7.49
CA ALA A 71 -2.91 -8.35 6.45
C ALA A 71 -1.58 -7.74 6.83
N MET A 72 -0.52 -8.08 6.12
CA MET A 72 0.79 -7.41 6.16
C MET A 72 1.45 -7.51 4.80
N GLU A 73 2.41 -6.64 4.49
CA GLU A 73 3.26 -6.73 3.29
C GLU A 73 4.75 -6.68 3.64
N ASP A 74 5.61 -7.19 2.78
CA ASP A 74 7.05 -7.15 2.99
C ASP A 74 7.82 -7.14 1.66
N ASN A 75 8.22 -5.96 1.22
CA ASN A 75 8.99 -5.79 -0.01
C ASN A 75 10.29 -6.62 -0.04
N GLY A 76 10.87 -6.91 1.11
CA GLY A 76 12.10 -7.67 1.27
C GLY A 76 11.94 -9.19 1.37
N MET A 77 10.74 -9.73 1.23
CA MET A 77 10.45 -11.15 1.50
C MET A 77 11.33 -12.12 0.70
N MET A 78 11.64 -11.84 -0.57
CA MET A 78 12.51 -12.70 -1.37
C MET A 78 13.94 -12.80 -0.83
N GLY A 79 14.42 -11.79 -0.10
CA GLY A 79 15.75 -11.78 0.51
C GLY A 79 15.81 -12.49 1.88
N ARG A 80 14.68 -12.91 2.45
CA ARG A 80 14.66 -13.67 3.71
C ARG A 80 14.99 -15.13 3.48
N THR A 81 15.53 -15.81 4.52
CA THR A 81 15.80 -17.25 4.40
C THR A 81 14.50 -18.04 4.28
N PRO A 82 14.51 -19.20 3.59
CA PRO A 82 13.32 -20.05 3.45
C PRO A 82 12.67 -20.45 4.78
N GLU A 83 13.49 -20.67 5.83
CA GLU A 83 13.03 -21.00 7.18
C GLU A 83 12.24 -19.83 7.79
N LEU A 84 12.75 -18.60 7.64
CA LEU A 84 12.04 -17.41 8.14
C LEU A 84 10.77 -17.13 7.35
N GLN A 85 10.79 -17.29 6.02
CA GLN A 85 9.60 -17.20 5.17
C GLN A 85 8.52 -18.17 5.65
N THR A 86 8.88 -19.44 5.87
CA THR A 86 7.96 -20.47 6.36
C THR A 86 7.39 -20.08 7.73
N LYS A 87 8.25 -19.66 8.67
CA LYS A 87 7.82 -19.23 10.02
C LYS A 87 6.86 -18.03 9.96
N ILE A 88 7.12 -17.07 9.08
CA ILE A 88 6.22 -15.93 8.83
C ILE A 88 4.87 -16.43 8.31
N GLY A 89 4.86 -17.24 7.25
CA GLY A 89 3.64 -17.78 6.66
C GLY A 89 2.78 -18.57 7.64
N GLU A 90 3.40 -19.47 8.42
CA GLU A 90 2.71 -20.24 9.47
C GLU A 90 2.13 -19.35 10.57
N THR A 91 2.87 -18.30 10.96
CA THR A 91 2.39 -17.36 11.97
C THR A 91 1.22 -16.56 11.45
N MET A 92 1.30 -16.04 10.23
CA MET A 92 0.20 -15.32 9.60
C MET A 92 -1.06 -16.19 9.48
N ALA A 93 -0.91 -17.46 9.08
CA ALA A 93 -2.02 -18.40 9.00
C ALA A 93 -2.70 -18.61 10.37
N LYS A 94 -1.91 -18.78 11.44
CA LYS A 94 -2.42 -18.91 12.83
C LYS A 94 -3.15 -17.65 13.30
N LEU A 95 -2.70 -16.47 12.86
CA LEU A 95 -3.28 -15.17 13.21
C LEU A 95 -4.45 -14.76 12.29
N GLY A 96 -4.76 -15.54 11.25
CA GLY A 96 -5.79 -15.20 10.26
C GLY A 96 -5.41 -14.00 9.38
N MET A 97 -4.10 -13.75 9.18
CA MET A 97 -3.59 -12.65 8.39
C MET A 97 -3.34 -13.05 6.93
N THR A 98 -3.59 -12.13 6.02
CA THR A 98 -3.30 -12.27 4.57
C THR A 98 -1.93 -11.69 4.26
N MET A 99 -1.10 -12.40 3.49
CA MET A 99 0.10 -11.80 2.91
C MET A 99 -0.30 -10.86 1.77
N GLY A 100 0.15 -9.62 1.84
CA GLY A 100 0.06 -8.62 0.79
C GLY A 100 1.12 -8.84 -0.29
N VAL A 101 1.72 -7.76 -0.80
CA VAL A 101 2.78 -7.86 -1.81
C VAL A 101 4.15 -8.16 -1.21
N PHE A 102 5.01 -8.73 -2.03
CA PHE A 102 6.46 -8.66 -1.94
C PHE A 102 7.05 -8.34 -3.31
N VAL A 103 8.29 -7.83 -3.39
CA VAL A 103 8.89 -7.37 -4.64
C VAL A 103 9.72 -8.47 -5.29
N GLN A 104 9.49 -8.73 -6.58
CA GLN A 104 10.20 -9.75 -7.35
C GLN A 104 11.60 -9.31 -7.79
N ASN A 105 11.71 -8.13 -8.40
CA ASN A 105 12.94 -7.68 -9.08
C ASN A 105 13.68 -6.55 -8.35
N PHE A 106 13.67 -6.59 -7.03
CA PHE A 106 14.20 -5.52 -6.16
C PHE A 106 15.72 -5.32 -6.26
N ASP A 107 16.47 -6.37 -6.58
CA ASP A 107 17.93 -6.33 -6.74
C ASP A 107 18.40 -5.48 -7.93
N SER A 108 17.52 -5.13 -8.85
CA SER A 108 17.77 -4.25 -10.00
C SER A 108 17.33 -2.82 -9.78
N TRP A 109 16.78 -2.50 -8.61
CA TRP A 109 16.23 -1.20 -8.26
C TRP A 109 17.31 -0.23 -7.75
N PRO A 110 17.27 1.06 -8.10
CA PRO A 110 16.32 1.79 -8.97
C PRO A 110 16.93 2.17 -10.33
N VAL A 111 17.96 1.53 -10.82
CA VAL A 111 19.01 2.23 -11.57
C VAL A 111 19.20 1.78 -13.01
N LYS A 112 18.49 0.78 -13.51
CA LYS A 112 18.80 0.24 -14.83
C LYS A 112 17.55 0.12 -15.71
N THR A 113 17.77 0.35 -16.99
CA THR A 113 16.87 -0.08 -18.04
C THR A 113 16.82 -1.59 -18.02
N SER A 114 15.83 -2.17 -17.34
CA SER A 114 15.71 -3.62 -17.23
C SER A 114 14.76 -4.18 -18.30
N LEU A 115 13.48 -4.22 -18.05
CA LEU A 115 12.51 -4.80 -19.00
C LEU A 115 12.33 -3.94 -20.25
N THR A 116 12.66 -2.65 -20.19
CA THR A 116 12.53 -1.69 -21.28
C THR A 116 13.55 -1.88 -22.41
N SER A 117 14.75 -2.35 -22.08
CA SER A 117 15.83 -2.52 -23.07
C SER A 117 15.53 -3.58 -24.12
N GLY A 118 14.76 -4.61 -23.78
CA GLY A 118 14.53 -5.77 -24.64
C GLY A 118 15.70 -6.76 -24.66
N ASP A 119 16.70 -6.57 -23.80
CA ASP A 119 17.85 -7.46 -23.71
C ASP A 119 17.46 -8.84 -23.16
N LYS A 120 18.00 -9.86 -23.78
CA LYS A 120 17.71 -11.25 -23.39
C LYS A 120 18.12 -11.53 -21.95
N GLU A 121 19.23 -10.98 -21.48
CA GLU A 121 19.72 -11.16 -20.12
C GLU A 121 18.70 -10.69 -19.07
N TRP A 122 18.08 -9.52 -19.29
CA TRP A 122 17.05 -9.01 -18.39
C TRP A 122 15.78 -9.86 -18.41
N ARG A 123 15.38 -10.36 -19.59
CA ARG A 123 14.23 -11.27 -19.69
C ARG A 123 14.49 -12.60 -18.98
N ASP A 124 15.66 -13.21 -19.21
CA ASP A 124 16.04 -14.47 -18.57
C ASP A 124 16.08 -14.32 -17.04
N LYS A 125 16.63 -13.20 -16.56
CA LYS A 125 16.67 -12.87 -15.13
C LYS A 125 15.25 -12.73 -14.57
N PHE A 126 14.38 -12.00 -15.25
CA PHE A 126 12.98 -11.82 -14.83
C PHE A 126 12.23 -13.16 -14.78
N VAL A 127 12.38 -14.00 -15.80
CA VAL A 127 11.81 -15.34 -15.85
C VAL A 127 12.31 -16.20 -14.67
N LYS A 128 13.60 -16.19 -14.40
CA LYS A 128 14.19 -16.89 -13.26
C LYS A 128 13.59 -16.41 -11.94
N GLN A 129 13.52 -15.10 -11.75
CA GLN A 129 12.94 -14.50 -10.54
C GLN A 129 11.44 -14.80 -10.40
N SER A 130 10.70 -14.94 -11.51
CA SER A 130 9.29 -15.37 -11.47
C SER A 130 9.14 -16.78 -10.90
N HIS A 131 10.01 -17.72 -11.28
CA HIS A 131 10.02 -19.06 -10.67
C HIS A 131 10.41 -19.03 -9.19
N GLU A 132 11.40 -18.21 -8.81
CA GLU A 132 11.79 -18.05 -7.41
C GLU A 132 10.64 -17.42 -6.58
N ALA A 133 9.93 -16.46 -7.14
CA ALA A 133 8.78 -15.82 -6.50
C ALA A 133 7.62 -16.82 -6.25
N VAL A 134 7.40 -17.78 -7.14
CA VAL A 134 6.44 -18.89 -6.91
C VAL A 134 6.78 -19.65 -5.63
N GLU A 135 8.05 -19.98 -5.42
CA GLU A 135 8.47 -20.73 -4.24
C GLU A 135 8.34 -19.90 -2.95
N VAL A 136 8.64 -18.59 -3.01
CA VAL A 136 8.40 -17.67 -1.89
C VAL A 136 6.91 -17.57 -1.59
N ALA A 137 6.08 -17.35 -2.60
CA ALA A 137 4.63 -17.23 -2.46
C ALA A 137 4.00 -18.46 -1.79
N LYS A 138 4.46 -19.68 -2.14
CA LYS A 138 4.02 -20.91 -1.49
C LYS A 138 4.31 -20.91 0.02
N ARG A 139 5.51 -20.45 0.45
CA ARG A 139 5.90 -20.46 1.87
C ARG A 139 5.09 -19.47 2.70
N VAL A 140 4.79 -18.29 2.13
CA VAL A 140 4.08 -17.21 2.86
C VAL A 140 2.60 -17.10 2.50
N ASN A 141 2.09 -18.02 1.66
CA ASN A 141 0.71 -18.00 1.15
C ASN A 141 0.34 -16.64 0.52
N ALA A 142 1.26 -16.08 -0.28
CA ALA A 142 1.03 -14.82 -0.98
C ALA A 142 0.26 -15.04 -2.29
N LYS A 143 -0.47 -13.99 -2.70
CA LYS A 143 -1.15 -13.92 -3.99
C LYS A 143 -0.53 -12.88 -4.92
N TRP A 144 0.01 -11.80 -4.37
CA TRP A 144 0.45 -10.65 -5.13
C TRP A 144 1.96 -10.45 -5.05
N ILE A 145 2.55 -10.03 -6.17
CA ILE A 145 3.98 -9.82 -6.33
C ILE A 145 4.19 -8.49 -7.03
N THR A 146 4.85 -7.54 -6.39
CA THR A 146 5.16 -6.25 -7.02
C THR A 146 6.23 -6.40 -8.08
N VAL A 147 6.00 -5.80 -9.24
CA VAL A 147 6.93 -5.74 -10.36
C VAL A 147 7.08 -4.30 -10.83
N VAL A 148 8.34 -3.86 -10.97
CA VAL A 148 8.70 -2.56 -11.51
C VAL A 148 9.48 -2.75 -12.80
N PRO A 149 9.05 -2.18 -13.95
CA PRO A 149 9.74 -2.36 -15.24
C PRO A 149 11.15 -1.75 -15.32
N GLY A 150 11.51 -0.88 -14.39
CA GLY A 150 12.79 -0.18 -14.37
C GLY A 150 12.76 1.16 -15.09
N ASN A 151 13.95 1.67 -15.42
CA ASN A 151 14.09 2.95 -16.12
C ASN A 151 13.82 2.80 -17.62
N TYR A 152 13.43 3.90 -18.28
CA TYR A 152 13.33 3.90 -19.72
C TYR A 152 14.72 3.98 -20.40
N GLU A 153 14.84 3.38 -21.59
CA GLU A 153 16.06 3.40 -22.40
C GLU A 153 16.04 4.61 -23.34
N ARG A 154 16.89 5.59 -23.07
CA ARG A 154 16.91 6.85 -23.85
C ARG A 154 17.19 6.69 -25.33
N LYS A 155 17.82 5.58 -25.73
CA LYS A 155 18.18 5.29 -27.13
C LYS A 155 17.07 4.58 -27.91
N LEU A 156 16.01 4.13 -27.24
CA LEU A 156 14.91 3.40 -27.87
C LEU A 156 13.63 4.25 -27.93
N PRO A 157 12.87 4.17 -29.03
CA PRO A 157 11.52 4.73 -29.08
C PRO A 157 10.63 4.16 -27.97
N MET A 158 9.75 5.00 -27.38
CA MET A 158 8.87 4.61 -26.29
C MET A 158 7.98 3.40 -26.64
N GLY A 159 7.47 3.33 -27.88
CA GLY A 159 6.66 2.20 -28.33
C GLY A 159 7.42 0.86 -28.32
N ILE A 160 8.71 0.88 -28.68
CA ILE A 160 9.56 -0.32 -28.64
C ILE A 160 9.79 -0.76 -27.19
N GLN A 161 10.08 0.17 -26.29
CA GLN A 161 10.24 -0.14 -24.87
C GLN A 161 8.97 -0.73 -24.27
N THR A 162 7.81 -0.15 -24.61
CA THR A 162 6.50 -0.66 -24.18
C THR A 162 6.27 -2.09 -24.67
N ALA A 163 6.60 -2.38 -25.93
CA ALA A 163 6.51 -3.75 -26.48
C ALA A 163 7.44 -4.72 -25.76
N ASN A 164 8.68 -4.32 -25.46
CA ASN A 164 9.64 -5.11 -24.69
C ASN A 164 9.14 -5.47 -23.29
N VAL A 165 8.56 -4.47 -22.59
CA VAL A 165 7.96 -4.67 -21.27
C VAL A 165 6.78 -5.65 -21.35
N ILE A 166 5.84 -5.44 -22.28
CA ILE A 166 4.66 -6.32 -22.45
C ILE A 166 5.09 -7.75 -22.73
N GLU A 167 6.06 -7.95 -23.61
CA GLU A 167 6.55 -9.30 -23.96
C GLU A 167 7.20 -10.01 -22.76
N THR A 168 8.00 -9.28 -21.97
CA THR A 168 8.63 -9.83 -20.77
C THR A 168 7.58 -10.18 -19.71
N LEU A 169 6.59 -9.31 -19.49
CA LEU A 169 5.51 -9.54 -18.54
C LEU A 169 4.62 -10.74 -18.94
N ARG A 170 4.41 -10.97 -20.24
CA ARG A 170 3.70 -12.18 -20.70
C ARG A 170 4.42 -13.46 -20.31
N GLN A 171 5.75 -13.49 -20.39
CA GLN A 171 6.55 -14.64 -19.94
C GLN A 171 6.42 -14.86 -18.43
N GLY A 172 6.48 -13.79 -17.63
CA GLY A 172 6.21 -13.88 -16.19
C GLY A 172 4.78 -14.33 -15.88
N ALA A 173 3.79 -13.79 -16.58
CA ALA A 173 2.38 -14.16 -16.40
C ALA A 173 2.15 -15.65 -16.67
N ALA A 174 2.74 -16.19 -17.72
CA ALA A 174 2.64 -17.63 -18.06
C ALA A 174 3.20 -18.55 -16.95
N ILE A 175 4.19 -18.06 -16.17
CA ILE A 175 4.74 -18.79 -15.01
C ILE A 175 3.82 -18.67 -13.80
N LEU A 176 3.26 -17.50 -13.54
CA LEU A 176 2.49 -17.19 -12.34
C LEU A 176 1.04 -17.71 -12.40
N GLU A 177 0.44 -17.70 -13.59
CA GLU A 177 -0.97 -18.03 -13.83
C GLU A 177 -1.36 -19.43 -13.35
N PRO A 178 -0.58 -20.52 -13.60
CA PRO A 178 -0.88 -21.85 -13.08
C PRO A 178 -0.91 -21.95 -11.55
N HIS A 179 -0.31 -20.98 -10.87
CA HIS A 179 -0.25 -20.90 -9.40
C HIS A 179 -1.28 -19.93 -8.81
N GLY A 180 -2.11 -19.27 -9.63
CA GLY A 180 -3.05 -18.25 -9.19
C GLY A 180 -2.39 -16.99 -8.64
N LEU A 181 -1.11 -16.77 -8.95
CA LEU A 181 -0.33 -15.61 -8.52
C LEU A 181 -0.53 -14.45 -9.48
N VAL A 182 -0.45 -13.24 -8.96
CA VAL A 182 -0.69 -12.00 -9.72
C VAL A 182 0.50 -11.06 -9.54
N MET A 183 1.25 -10.84 -10.62
CA MET A 183 2.15 -9.69 -10.60
C MET A 183 1.34 -8.40 -10.67
N VAL A 184 1.68 -7.44 -9.82
CA VAL A 184 1.07 -6.12 -9.78
C VAL A 184 2.11 -5.07 -10.14
N LEU A 185 1.89 -4.38 -11.26
CA LEU A 185 2.82 -3.39 -11.80
C LEU A 185 2.72 -2.12 -11.00
N GLU A 186 3.83 -1.63 -10.48
CA GLU A 186 3.88 -0.39 -9.72
C GLU A 186 4.41 0.75 -10.59
N ALA A 187 3.62 1.81 -10.69
CA ALA A 187 4.03 3.07 -11.30
C ALA A 187 4.59 4.00 -10.22
N LEU A 188 5.79 4.52 -10.44
CA LEU A 188 6.58 5.21 -9.43
C LEU A 188 6.84 6.68 -9.77
N SER A 189 7.20 7.47 -8.76
CA SER A 189 7.49 8.91 -8.89
C SER A 189 8.87 9.32 -8.37
N ASP A 190 9.73 8.35 -8.00
CA ASP A 190 11.00 8.63 -7.30
C ASP A 190 11.99 9.38 -8.18
N THR A 191 12.11 9.00 -9.44
CA THR A 191 12.98 9.66 -10.41
C THR A 191 12.30 9.91 -11.75
N PRO A 192 12.73 10.92 -12.54
CA PRO A 192 12.16 11.17 -13.86
C PRO A 192 12.52 10.09 -14.90
N ASP A 193 13.50 9.23 -14.63
CA ASP A 193 13.96 8.19 -15.56
C ASP A 193 13.15 6.89 -15.49
N LEU A 194 12.21 6.79 -14.57
CA LEU A 194 11.31 5.63 -14.49
C LEU A 194 10.42 5.51 -15.72
N PHE A 195 10.36 4.31 -16.28
CA PHE A 195 9.53 4.03 -17.45
C PHE A 195 8.04 4.09 -17.13
N LEU A 196 7.61 3.42 -16.06
CA LEU A 196 6.20 3.36 -15.67
C LEU A 196 5.90 4.43 -14.61
N ARG A 197 5.03 5.39 -14.97
CA ARG A 197 4.76 6.56 -14.14
C ARG A 197 3.30 6.97 -14.04
N HIS A 198 2.46 6.57 -14.99
CA HIS A 198 1.10 7.09 -15.14
C HIS A 198 0.05 5.98 -15.13
N THR A 199 -1.13 6.35 -14.66
CA THR A 199 -2.28 5.46 -14.52
C THR A 199 -2.72 4.86 -15.86
N ASP A 200 -2.84 5.68 -16.91
CA ASP A 200 -3.25 5.26 -18.25
C ASP A 200 -2.23 4.33 -18.91
N GLN A 201 -0.93 4.60 -18.72
CA GLN A 201 0.16 3.76 -19.20
C GLN A 201 0.11 2.37 -18.54
N SER A 202 -0.08 2.32 -17.23
CA SER A 202 -0.20 1.06 -16.47
C SER A 202 -1.41 0.26 -16.91
N PHE A 203 -2.56 0.91 -17.06
CA PHE A 203 -3.78 0.29 -17.56
C PHE A 203 -3.60 -0.30 -18.95
N MET A 204 -3.02 0.45 -19.88
CA MET A 204 -2.75 0.02 -21.25
C MET A 204 -1.83 -1.22 -21.26
N ILE A 205 -0.76 -1.23 -20.46
CA ILE A 205 0.16 -2.38 -20.38
C ILE A 205 -0.55 -3.61 -19.83
N CYS A 206 -1.31 -3.50 -18.73
CA CYS A 206 -2.08 -4.62 -18.18
C CYS A 206 -3.08 -5.19 -19.19
N LYS A 207 -3.81 -4.32 -19.90
CA LYS A 207 -4.72 -4.73 -20.97
C LYS A 207 -3.99 -5.42 -22.12
N ALA A 208 -2.83 -4.92 -22.52
CA ALA A 208 -2.04 -5.50 -23.60
C ALA A 208 -1.40 -6.86 -23.23
N VAL A 209 -0.98 -7.03 -21.97
CA VAL A 209 -0.53 -8.36 -21.46
C VAL A 209 -1.69 -9.36 -21.51
N ASN A 210 -2.89 -8.91 -21.16
CA ASN A 210 -4.14 -9.67 -21.21
C ASN A 210 -4.09 -11.00 -20.44
N SER A 211 -3.62 -10.94 -19.18
CA SER A 211 -3.58 -12.09 -18.27
C SER A 211 -4.20 -11.73 -16.92
N PRO A 212 -4.90 -12.66 -16.25
CA PRO A 212 -5.35 -12.48 -14.87
C PRO A 212 -4.18 -12.34 -13.89
N SER A 213 -2.99 -12.81 -14.28
CA SER A 213 -1.75 -12.76 -13.49
C SER A 213 -0.91 -11.49 -13.73
N CYS A 214 -1.45 -10.49 -14.42
CA CYS A 214 -0.80 -9.18 -14.59
C CYS A 214 -1.82 -8.07 -14.37
N LYS A 215 -1.69 -7.35 -13.27
CA LYS A 215 -2.59 -6.28 -12.84
C LYS A 215 -1.80 -5.03 -12.42
N PHE A 216 -2.50 -3.95 -12.14
CA PHE A 216 -1.92 -2.70 -11.70
C PHE A 216 -1.91 -2.61 -10.17
N LEU A 217 -0.81 -2.19 -9.59
CA LEU A 217 -0.70 -1.73 -8.22
C LEU A 217 -0.88 -0.20 -8.23
N PHE A 218 -1.99 0.26 -7.67
CA PHE A 218 -2.28 1.68 -7.53
C PHE A 218 -1.70 2.20 -6.22
N ASP A 219 -0.46 2.69 -6.24
CA ASP A 219 0.11 3.43 -5.11
C ASP A 219 -0.39 4.88 -5.12
N MET A 220 -1.19 5.24 -4.12
CA MET A 220 -1.83 6.55 -4.02
C MET A 220 -0.81 7.67 -3.85
N TYR A 221 0.32 7.41 -3.16
CA TYR A 221 1.38 8.39 -3.01
C TYR A 221 2.04 8.75 -4.34
N HIS A 222 2.44 7.73 -5.10
CA HIS A 222 3.08 7.95 -6.41
C HIS A 222 2.12 8.55 -7.43
N MET A 223 0.87 8.11 -7.45
CA MET A 223 -0.14 8.65 -8.37
C MET A 223 -0.51 10.10 -8.03
N GLN A 224 -0.57 10.46 -6.73
CA GLN A 224 -0.77 11.85 -6.35
C GLN A 224 0.38 12.75 -6.84
N ARG A 225 1.63 12.30 -6.71
CA ARG A 225 2.81 13.06 -7.15
C ARG A 225 2.91 13.21 -8.67
N ASN A 226 2.52 12.20 -9.41
CA ASN A 226 2.65 12.20 -10.87
C ASN A 226 1.50 12.91 -11.57
N GLU A 227 0.26 12.77 -11.10
CA GLU A 227 -0.92 13.23 -11.86
C GLU A 227 -2.12 13.66 -10.98
N GLY A 228 -2.17 13.31 -9.70
CA GLY A 228 -3.30 13.64 -8.82
C GLY A 228 -4.62 12.97 -9.23
N ASN A 229 -5.75 13.63 -8.96
CA ASN A 229 -7.09 13.18 -9.39
C ASN A 229 -7.42 11.73 -9.01
N ILE A 230 -7.00 11.33 -7.81
CA ILE A 230 -6.92 9.94 -7.33
C ILE A 230 -8.22 9.15 -7.54
N ILE A 231 -9.37 9.68 -7.10
CA ILE A 231 -10.67 8.96 -7.18
C ILE A 231 -11.04 8.65 -8.64
N LYS A 232 -10.88 9.62 -9.54
CA LYS A 232 -11.20 9.42 -10.97
C LYS A 232 -10.23 8.43 -11.62
N ASN A 233 -8.95 8.47 -11.24
CA ASN A 233 -7.96 7.55 -11.76
C ASN A 233 -8.20 6.12 -11.23
N ILE A 234 -8.62 5.94 -9.98
CA ILE A 234 -9.09 4.64 -9.45
C ILE A 234 -10.26 4.11 -10.30
N ASP A 235 -11.22 4.97 -10.66
CA ASP A 235 -12.35 4.57 -11.50
C ASP A 235 -11.92 4.11 -12.89
N LEU A 236 -10.97 4.82 -13.48
CA LEU A 236 -10.44 4.53 -14.83
C LEU A 236 -9.80 3.13 -14.89
N VAL A 237 -9.03 2.76 -13.87
CA VAL A 237 -8.22 1.53 -13.89
C VAL A 237 -8.81 0.40 -13.06
N TRP A 238 -10.01 0.56 -12.53
CA TRP A 238 -10.62 -0.38 -11.58
C TRP A 238 -10.52 -1.84 -11.99
N ASP A 239 -10.83 -2.15 -13.25
CA ASP A 239 -10.86 -3.52 -13.77
C ASP A 239 -9.47 -4.17 -13.84
N GLU A 240 -8.42 -3.37 -13.95
CA GLU A 240 -7.04 -3.85 -14.00
C GLU A 240 -6.30 -3.64 -12.67
N THR A 241 -6.89 -3.00 -11.67
CA THR A 241 -6.26 -2.86 -10.35
C THR A 241 -6.26 -4.19 -9.61
N GLY A 242 -5.09 -4.66 -9.16
CA GLY A 242 -4.93 -5.86 -8.34
C GLY A 242 -4.61 -5.57 -6.88
N TYR A 243 -4.05 -4.41 -6.60
CA TYR A 243 -3.57 -4.03 -5.27
C TYR A 243 -3.56 -2.51 -5.11
N PHE A 244 -3.65 -2.04 -3.87
CA PHE A 244 -3.47 -0.62 -3.54
C PHE A 244 -2.33 -0.44 -2.55
N GLN A 245 -1.62 0.69 -2.63
CA GLN A 245 -0.70 1.14 -1.58
C GLN A 245 -1.03 2.56 -1.13
N ILE A 246 -0.69 2.85 0.11
CA ILE A 246 -1.07 4.05 0.86
C ILE A 246 0.20 4.79 1.27
N GLY A 247 0.20 6.09 1.11
CA GLY A 247 1.16 7.04 1.66
C GLY A 247 0.66 8.45 1.43
N ASP A 248 0.62 9.27 2.49
CA ASP A 248 0.10 10.64 2.37
C ASP A 248 1.17 11.58 1.81
N ASN A 249 0.75 12.52 0.98
CA ASN A 249 1.62 13.53 0.38
C ASN A 249 1.67 14.80 1.26
N PRO A 250 2.82 15.49 1.29
CA PRO A 250 4.07 15.19 0.58
C PRO A 250 5.03 14.27 1.35
N GLY A 251 4.77 13.96 2.62
CA GLY A 251 5.73 13.33 3.54
C GLY A 251 5.90 11.83 3.39
N ARG A 252 5.03 11.14 2.61
CA ARG A 252 4.94 9.68 2.53
C ARG A 252 4.81 9.05 3.92
N ASN A 253 3.85 9.52 4.69
CA ASN A 253 3.52 9.03 6.03
C ASN A 253 2.07 8.52 6.08
N GLU A 254 1.58 8.21 7.29
CA GLU A 254 0.22 7.72 7.53
C GLU A 254 -0.87 8.70 7.03
N PRO A 255 -2.09 8.21 6.73
CA PRO A 255 -3.26 9.06 6.46
C PRO A 255 -3.43 10.18 7.50
N THR A 256 -3.93 11.32 7.09
CA THR A 256 -4.11 12.54 7.90
C THR A 256 -2.83 13.34 8.22
N SER A 257 -1.68 12.87 7.80
CA SER A 257 -0.42 13.59 8.00
C SER A 257 -0.10 14.60 6.89
N GLY A 258 -0.85 14.57 5.79
CA GLY A 258 -0.60 15.40 4.60
C GLY A 258 -1.87 16.00 3.98
N GLU A 259 -1.90 16.05 2.65
CA GLU A 259 -2.93 16.76 1.87
C GLU A 259 -4.06 15.87 1.33
N MET A 260 -3.94 14.53 1.42
CA MET A 260 -4.89 13.62 0.83
C MET A 260 -6.08 13.32 1.75
N ASN A 261 -7.29 13.35 1.20
CA ASN A 261 -8.49 12.97 1.97
C ASN A 261 -8.70 11.46 1.94
N TYR A 262 -7.92 10.72 2.74
CA TYR A 262 -7.98 9.27 2.80
C TYR A 262 -9.34 8.71 3.25
N LYS A 263 -10.05 9.38 4.15
CA LYS A 263 -11.41 8.96 4.52
C LYS A 263 -12.34 8.89 3.31
N ASN A 264 -12.23 9.84 2.40
CA ASN A 264 -13.02 9.88 1.17
C ASN A 264 -12.56 8.83 0.15
N ILE A 265 -11.26 8.64 0.03
CA ILE A 265 -10.66 7.64 -0.86
C ILE A 265 -11.03 6.22 -0.39
N PHE A 266 -10.88 5.92 0.89
CA PHE A 266 -11.22 4.62 1.48
C PHE A 266 -12.70 4.29 1.34
N ARG A 267 -13.59 5.26 1.60
CA ARG A 267 -15.02 5.11 1.35
C ARG A 267 -15.31 4.76 -0.12
N HIS A 268 -14.64 5.43 -1.06
CA HIS A 268 -14.81 5.18 -2.49
C HIS A 268 -14.36 3.76 -2.88
N ILE A 269 -13.18 3.35 -2.46
CA ILE A 269 -12.65 2.00 -2.70
C ILE A 269 -13.58 0.95 -2.10
N HIS A 270 -14.01 1.12 -0.84
CA HIS A 270 -14.90 0.18 -0.17
C HIS A 270 -16.26 0.04 -0.89
N LYS A 271 -16.85 1.16 -1.32
CA LYS A 271 -18.10 1.16 -2.09
C LYS A 271 -17.94 0.37 -3.40
N LYS A 272 -16.93 0.69 -4.20
CA LYS A 272 -16.68 0.02 -5.48
C LYS A 272 -16.33 -1.47 -5.30
N ALA A 273 -15.59 -1.81 -4.27
CA ALA A 273 -15.25 -3.19 -3.94
C ALA A 273 -16.52 -4.01 -3.66
N LYS A 274 -17.45 -3.47 -2.86
CA LYS A 274 -18.76 -4.10 -2.60
C LYS A 274 -19.61 -4.22 -3.87
N GLU A 275 -19.69 -3.17 -4.67
CA GLU A 275 -20.49 -3.16 -5.91
C GLU A 275 -19.97 -4.17 -6.94
N SER A 276 -18.66 -4.37 -7.00
CA SER A 276 -18.01 -5.30 -7.95
C SER A 276 -17.77 -6.71 -7.40
N GLY A 277 -18.08 -6.96 -6.13
CA GLY A 277 -17.77 -8.24 -5.46
C GLY A 277 -16.28 -8.54 -5.34
N ARG A 278 -15.43 -7.51 -5.35
CA ARG A 278 -13.96 -7.64 -5.28
C ARG A 278 -13.48 -7.30 -3.88
N GLU A 279 -12.40 -7.96 -3.48
CA GLU A 279 -11.68 -7.65 -2.26
C GLU A 279 -10.26 -7.17 -2.59
N PHE A 280 -9.77 -6.19 -1.81
CA PHE A 280 -8.43 -5.65 -1.96
C PHE A 280 -7.69 -5.64 -0.63
N VAL A 281 -6.39 -5.81 -0.70
CA VAL A 281 -5.46 -5.45 0.35
C VAL A 281 -4.88 -4.08 0.02
N LEU A 282 -4.75 -3.23 1.03
CA LEU A 282 -4.18 -1.90 0.92
C LEU A 282 -2.89 -1.87 1.73
N GLY A 283 -1.75 -1.92 1.05
CA GLY A 283 -0.42 -1.86 1.66
C GLY A 283 -0.14 -0.51 2.30
N MET A 284 0.47 -0.52 3.47
CA MET A 284 0.85 0.69 4.19
C MET A 284 2.30 1.05 3.86
N GLU A 285 2.57 1.42 2.59
CA GLU A 285 3.93 1.68 2.12
C GLU A 285 4.36 3.12 2.40
N HIS A 286 4.51 3.41 3.68
CA HIS A 286 4.88 4.74 4.16
C HIS A 286 5.64 4.69 5.49
N GLY A 287 6.24 5.81 5.86
CA GLY A 287 6.84 6.00 7.17
C GLY A 287 5.83 6.41 8.24
N ASN A 288 6.35 6.71 9.43
CA ASN A 288 5.57 7.28 10.53
C ASN A 288 5.94 8.77 10.66
N ALA A 289 4.97 9.66 10.63
CA ALA A 289 5.19 11.11 10.78
C ALA A 289 5.82 11.46 12.13
N MET A 290 5.46 10.73 13.16
CA MET A 290 6.04 10.84 14.51
C MET A 290 6.90 9.60 14.81
N LYS A 291 7.96 9.80 15.61
CA LYS A 291 8.87 8.72 16.02
C LYS A 291 8.42 8.05 17.31
N GLY A 292 8.97 6.84 17.56
CA GLY A 292 8.79 6.11 18.80
C GLY A 292 7.39 5.50 18.95
N LYS A 293 7.11 4.95 20.12
CA LYS A 293 5.82 4.29 20.41
C LYS A 293 4.62 5.22 20.24
N GLU A 294 4.75 6.47 20.61
CA GLU A 294 3.70 7.47 20.45
C GLU A 294 3.36 7.68 18.97
N GLY A 295 4.37 7.71 18.10
CA GLY A 295 4.17 7.80 16.65
C GLY A 295 3.47 6.57 16.07
N GLU A 296 3.83 5.39 16.54
CA GLU A 296 3.19 4.14 16.13
C GLU A 296 1.70 4.10 16.55
N MET A 297 1.39 4.57 17.75
CA MET A 297 -0.01 4.69 18.21
C MET A 297 -0.78 5.76 17.46
N ALA A 298 -0.15 6.89 17.14
CA ALA A 298 -0.75 7.95 16.33
C ALA A 298 -1.08 7.45 14.91
N LEU A 299 -0.19 6.67 14.31
CA LEU A 299 -0.42 6.02 13.01
C LEU A 299 -1.66 5.10 13.07
N ILE A 300 -1.76 4.21 14.05
CA ILE A 300 -2.92 3.31 14.22
C ILE A 300 -4.21 4.15 14.34
N LYS A 301 -4.19 5.20 15.14
CA LYS A 301 -5.32 6.12 15.32
C LYS A 301 -5.72 6.78 14.00
N ALA A 302 -4.75 7.22 13.18
CA ALA A 302 -5.01 7.82 11.87
C ALA A 302 -5.74 6.86 10.92
N TYR A 303 -5.41 5.56 10.94
CA TYR A 303 -6.14 4.54 10.19
C TYR A 303 -7.56 4.33 10.73
N VAL A 304 -7.75 4.26 12.05
CA VAL A 304 -9.08 4.15 12.67
C VAL A 304 -9.95 5.34 12.28
N GLU A 305 -9.42 6.56 12.33
CA GLU A 305 -10.15 7.78 11.94
C GLU A 305 -10.49 7.81 10.45
N SER A 306 -9.55 7.40 9.60
CA SER A 306 -9.76 7.39 8.14
C SER A 306 -10.70 6.28 7.69
N ASP A 307 -10.73 5.13 8.40
CA ASP A 307 -11.64 4.00 8.13
C ASP A 307 -13.05 4.22 8.74
N ASN A 308 -13.23 5.22 9.60
CA ASN A 308 -14.52 5.57 10.19
C ASN A 308 -15.36 6.45 9.24
N PHE A 309 -15.74 5.89 8.10
CA PHE A 309 -16.65 6.51 7.11
C PHE A 309 -18.03 5.84 7.13
N GLU A 310 -19.05 6.64 6.80
CA GLU A 310 -20.41 6.16 6.55
C GLU A 310 -20.58 5.75 5.08
N MET A 311 -21.48 4.78 4.84
CA MET A 311 -21.82 4.24 3.51
C MET A 311 -23.00 4.96 2.92
#